data_b133120f1b1ffb6fb20193f208e63881
#
_entry.id   b133120f1b1ffb6fb20193f208e63881
#
_cell.length_a   1.000
_cell.length_b   1.000
_cell.length_c   1.000
_cell.angle_alpha   90.00
_cell.angle_beta   90.00
_cell.angle_gamma   90.00
#
_symmetry.space_group_name_H-M   'P 1'
#
loop_
_entity.id
_entity.type
_entity.pdbx_description
1 polymer ?
#
loop_
_entity_poly.entity_id
_entity_poly.type
_entity_poly.pdbx_seq_one_letter_code
_entity_poly.pdbx_strand_id
1 'polypeptide(L)'
;MDTSSFEHIVRIQFNALMMTVIKCTVKSRNRQFVRRSKREILFCELSDTKLSERGTIDNYSCDCISFKVLNYTIQVSNEKLTVALYKLSSKERDVILLRYFQSMSDQEIAELYHVSRSAIYRRRSNGLKKLKIVLKERN
;
A
#
# COMPACT_ATOMS: atom_id res chain seq x y z
N MET A 1 -4.13 66.19 33.72
CA MET A 1 -4.73 64.97 33.21
C MET A 1 -4.57 63.90 34.26
N ASP A 2 -5.65 63.47 34.85
CA ASP A 2 -5.57 62.47 35.90
C ASP A 2 -5.10 61.11 35.32
N THR A 3 -4.00 60.62 35.80
CA THR A 3 -3.44 59.29 35.41
C THR A 3 -4.46 58.20 35.53
N SER A 4 -5.39 58.29 36.51
CA SER A 4 -6.52 57.37 36.75
C SER A 4 -7.47 57.31 35.57
N SER A 5 -7.76 58.39 34.86
CA SER A 5 -8.68 58.42 33.71
C SER A 5 -8.04 57.77 32.50
N PHE A 6 -6.72 57.94 32.28
CA PHE A 6 -5.98 57.33 31.17
C PHE A 6 -5.89 55.80 31.36
N GLU A 7 -5.53 55.34 32.54
CA GLU A 7 -5.51 53.90 32.85
C GLU A 7 -6.85 53.23 32.67
N HIS A 8 -7.92 53.88 33.03
CA HIS A 8 -9.28 53.37 32.81
C HIS A 8 -9.60 53.19 31.31
N ILE A 9 -9.28 54.16 30.50
CA ILE A 9 -9.50 54.10 29.02
C ILE A 9 -8.67 52.97 28.43
N VAL A 10 -7.37 52.84 28.77
CA VAL A 10 -6.51 51.77 28.30
C VAL A 10 -7.04 50.41 28.69
N ARG A 11 -7.51 50.25 29.92
CA ARG A 11 -8.13 48.99 30.38
C ARG A 11 -9.37 48.59 29.59
N ILE A 12 -10.24 49.57 29.28
CA ILE A 12 -11.44 49.31 28.47
C ILE A 12 -11.04 48.88 27.04
N GLN A 13 -10.11 49.57 26.43
CA GLN A 13 -9.60 49.22 25.05
C GLN A 13 -8.92 47.84 25.06
N PHE A 14 -8.11 47.56 26.03
CA PHE A 14 -7.48 46.24 26.18
C PHE A 14 -8.49 45.11 26.35
N ASN A 15 -9.49 45.30 27.22
CA ASN A 15 -10.54 44.32 27.40
C ASN A 15 -11.35 44.08 26.12
N ALA A 16 -11.66 45.12 25.38
CA ALA A 16 -12.36 45.01 24.09
C ALA A 16 -11.55 44.24 23.05
N LEU A 17 -10.24 44.50 22.95
CA LEU A 17 -9.30 43.77 22.12
C LEU A 17 -9.20 42.29 22.52
N MET A 18 -9.02 42.03 23.82
CA MET A 18 -8.92 40.65 24.35
C MET A 18 -10.18 39.86 24.07
N MET A 19 -11.35 40.44 24.27
CA MET A 19 -12.64 39.80 23.96
C MET A 19 -12.76 39.47 22.47
N THR A 20 -12.29 40.35 21.60
CA THR A 20 -12.27 40.10 20.15
C THR A 20 -11.35 38.98 19.78
N VAL A 21 -10.13 38.94 20.32
CA VAL A 21 -9.15 37.87 20.10
C VAL A 21 -9.71 36.52 20.57
N ILE A 22 -10.28 36.49 21.79
CA ILE A 22 -10.89 35.26 22.35
C ILE A 22 -12.01 34.74 21.44
N LYS A 23 -12.94 35.62 21.02
CA LYS A 23 -14.04 35.24 20.13
C LYS A 23 -13.53 34.71 18.78
N CYS A 24 -12.52 35.34 18.18
CA CYS A 24 -11.91 34.90 16.95
C CYS A 24 -11.22 33.54 17.10
N THR A 25 -10.50 33.35 18.20
CA THR A 25 -9.81 32.08 18.48
C THR A 25 -10.81 30.93 18.67
N VAL A 26 -11.83 31.12 19.49
CA VAL A 26 -12.90 30.13 19.69
C VAL A 26 -13.59 29.78 18.40
N LYS A 27 -13.93 30.78 17.59
CA LYS A 27 -14.56 30.58 16.28
C LYS A 27 -13.66 29.81 15.32
N SER A 28 -12.37 30.11 15.29
CA SER A 28 -11.38 29.39 14.49
C SER A 28 -11.24 27.93 14.92
N ARG A 29 -11.13 27.70 16.22
CA ARG A 29 -11.06 26.34 16.81
C ARG A 29 -12.31 25.53 16.51
N ASN A 30 -13.48 26.10 16.65
CA ASN A 30 -14.75 25.45 16.31
C ASN A 30 -14.82 25.06 14.81
N ARG A 31 -14.41 25.96 13.92
CA ARG A 31 -14.35 25.63 12.48
C ARG A 31 -13.37 24.48 12.19
N GLN A 32 -12.22 24.45 12.85
CA GLN A 32 -11.27 23.35 12.71
C GLN A 32 -11.86 22.03 13.21
N PHE A 33 -12.52 22.04 14.36
CA PHE A 33 -13.18 20.89 14.94
C PHE A 33 -14.26 20.32 14.00
N VAL A 34 -15.16 21.19 13.50
CA VAL A 34 -16.21 20.78 12.55
C VAL A 34 -15.62 20.23 11.25
N ARG A 35 -14.52 20.78 10.75
CA ARG A 35 -13.83 20.24 9.56
C ARG A 35 -13.24 18.86 9.81
N ARG A 36 -12.68 18.63 11.00
CA ARG A 36 -12.14 17.32 11.40
C ARG A 36 -13.25 16.29 11.55
N SER A 37 -14.30 16.60 12.30
CA SER A 37 -15.41 15.67 12.52
C SER A 37 -16.14 15.24 11.22
N LYS A 38 -16.06 16.06 10.14
CA LYS A 38 -16.55 15.67 8.82
C LYS A 38 -15.64 14.71 8.06
N ARG A 39 -14.36 14.62 8.41
CA ARG A 39 -13.35 13.80 7.72
C ARG A 39 -12.95 12.56 8.52
N GLU A 40 -13.04 12.66 9.83
CA GLU A 40 -12.63 11.62 10.77
C GLU A 40 -13.88 10.98 11.34
N ILE A 41 -13.99 9.67 11.23
CA ILE A 41 -15.03 8.86 11.84
C ILE A 41 -14.37 8.01 12.92
N LEU A 42 -14.96 7.92 14.10
CA LEU A 42 -14.45 7.07 15.17
C LEU A 42 -14.55 5.58 14.75
N PHE A 43 -13.57 4.78 15.13
CA PHE A 43 -13.58 3.34 14.85
C PHE A 43 -14.84 2.63 15.37
N CYS A 44 -15.37 3.07 16.50
CA CYS A 44 -16.61 2.53 17.06
C CYS A 44 -17.88 2.88 16.26
N GLU A 45 -17.81 3.87 15.37
CA GLU A 45 -18.92 4.28 14.50
C GLU A 45 -18.85 3.63 13.11
N LEU A 46 -17.75 2.91 12.82
CA LEU A 46 -17.58 2.17 11.58
C LEU A 46 -18.31 0.83 11.66
N SER A 47 -19.14 0.53 10.67
CA SER A 47 -19.72 -0.81 10.53
C SER A 47 -18.64 -1.83 10.16
N ASP A 48 -18.82 -3.09 10.60
CA ASP A 48 -17.88 -4.19 10.33
C ASP A 48 -17.60 -4.37 8.83
N THR A 49 -18.57 -4.10 7.98
CA THR A 49 -18.42 -4.14 6.52
C THR A 49 -17.41 -3.11 6.00
N LYS A 50 -17.45 -1.87 6.53
CA LYS A 50 -16.48 -0.82 6.15
C LYS A 50 -15.07 -1.06 6.73
N LEU A 51 -14.98 -1.74 7.86
CA LEU A 51 -13.71 -2.17 8.45
C LEU A 51 -13.06 -3.27 7.62
N SER A 52 -13.83 -4.26 7.18
CA SER A 52 -13.33 -5.35 6.33
C SER A 52 -12.91 -4.88 4.93
N GLU A 53 -13.60 -3.90 4.35
CA GLU A 53 -13.20 -3.30 3.06
C GLU A 53 -11.87 -2.55 3.11
N ARG A 54 -11.49 -2.02 4.27
CA ARG A 54 -10.23 -1.28 4.49
C ARG A 54 -9.16 -2.10 5.20
N GLY A 55 -9.51 -3.30 5.63
CA GLY A 55 -8.57 -4.23 6.24
C GLY A 55 -7.56 -4.72 5.22
N THR A 56 -6.29 -4.74 5.61
CA THR A 56 -5.24 -5.48 4.88
C THR A 56 -5.20 -6.88 5.45
N ILE A 57 -5.24 -7.89 4.59
CA ILE A 57 -5.03 -9.27 5.03
C ILE A 57 -3.55 -9.43 5.33
N ASP A 58 -3.23 -9.74 6.58
CA ASP A 58 -1.85 -10.03 6.98
C ASP A 58 -1.44 -11.36 6.34
N ASN A 59 -0.46 -11.30 5.42
CA ASN A 59 0.14 -12.48 4.82
C ASN A 59 1.32 -12.95 5.68
N TYR A 60 1.11 -14.04 6.40
CA TYR A 60 2.18 -14.69 7.15
C TYR A 60 3.00 -15.61 6.26
N SER A 61 4.26 -15.86 6.64
CA SER A 61 5.15 -16.75 5.89
C SER A 61 4.66 -18.21 5.80
N CYS A 62 3.74 -18.60 6.68
CA CYS A 62 3.08 -19.91 6.64
C CYS A 62 2.08 -20.06 5.47
N ASP A 63 1.57 -18.94 4.93
CA ASP A 63 0.63 -18.94 3.81
C ASP A 63 1.34 -18.92 2.45
N CYS A 64 2.68 -18.92 2.47
CA CYS A 64 3.49 -18.88 1.26
C CYS A 64 3.94 -20.28 0.85
N ILE A 65 3.78 -20.59 -0.43
CA ILE A 65 4.36 -21.81 -1.01
C ILE A 65 5.73 -21.47 -1.57
N SER A 66 6.74 -22.26 -1.18
CA SER A 66 8.11 -22.06 -1.61
C SER A 66 8.47 -22.90 -2.83
N PHE A 67 9.03 -22.27 -3.84
CA PHE A 67 9.62 -22.93 -5.01
C PHE A 67 11.14 -22.88 -4.91
N LYS A 68 11.79 -24.03 -5.04
CA LYS A 68 13.23 -24.10 -5.16
C LYS A 68 13.63 -24.08 -6.64
N VAL A 69 14.44 -23.09 -7.00
CA VAL A 69 14.97 -22.93 -8.36
C VAL A 69 16.49 -22.74 -8.24
N LEU A 70 17.24 -23.76 -8.58
CA LEU A 70 18.69 -23.80 -8.37
C LEU A 70 19.05 -23.48 -6.90
N ASN A 71 19.77 -22.40 -6.65
CA ASN A 71 20.19 -21.95 -5.31
C ASN A 71 19.19 -20.97 -4.67
N TYR A 72 18.07 -20.66 -5.34
CA TYR A 72 17.09 -19.69 -4.87
C TYR A 72 15.85 -20.39 -4.31
N THR A 73 15.38 -19.90 -3.16
CA THR A 73 14.08 -20.25 -2.60
C THR A 73 13.16 -19.07 -2.75
N ILE A 74 12.11 -19.23 -3.54
CA ILE A 74 11.17 -18.16 -3.91
C ILE A 74 9.82 -18.46 -3.27
N GLN A 75 9.33 -17.52 -2.47
CA GLN A 75 8.03 -17.63 -1.78
C GLN A 75 6.95 -16.96 -2.61
N VAL A 76 5.82 -17.66 -2.80
CA VAL A 76 4.64 -17.16 -3.51
C VAL A 76 3.44 -17.28 -2.57
N SER A 77 2.86 -16.16 -2.19
CA SER A 77 1.71 -16.09 -1.27
C SER A 77 0.35 -16.19 -1.95
N ASN A 78 0.30 -15.98 -3.26
CA ASN A 78 -0.96 -16.03 -4.00
C ASN A 78 -1.28 -17.46 -4.44
N GLU A 79 -2.31 -18.06 -3.86
CA GLU A 79 -2.74 -19.43 -4.15
C GLU A 79 -3.11 -19.65 -5.62
N LYS A 80 -3.86 -18.73 -6.24
CA LYS A 80 -4.24 -18.82 -7.67
C LYS A 80 -3.01 -18.83 -8.57
N LEU A 81 -2.02 -17.98 -8.26
CA LEU A 81 -0.76 -17.92 -9.00
C LEU A 81 0.07 -19.20 -8.79
N THR A 82 0.11 -19.70 -7.58
CA THR A 82 0.83 -20.93 -7.24
C THR A 82 0.30 -22.12 -8.04
N VAL A 83 -1.00 -22.32 -8.06
CA VAL A 83 -1.63 -23.39 -8.86
C VAL A 83 -1.35 -23.21 -10.36
N ALA A 84 -1.38 -21.97 -10.85
CA ALA A 84 -1.05 -21.68 -12.24
C ALA A 84 0.43 -21.97 -12.58
N LEU A 85 1.34 -21.67 -11.66
CA LEU A 85 2.76 -21.99 -11.79
C LEU A 85 3.03 -23.50 -11.80
N TYR A 86 2.27 -24.30 -11.05
CA TYR A 86 2.37 -25.75 -11.08
C TYR A 86 1.95 -26.37 -12.43
N LYS A 87 1.05 -25.70 -13.17
CA LYS A 87 0.63 -26.15 -14.51
C LYS A 87 1.66 -25.87 -15.61
N LEU A 88 2.67 -25.05 -15.33
CA LEU A 88 3.78 -24.78 -16.26
C LEU A 88 4.82 -25.90 -16.23
N SER A 89 5.55 -26.04 -17.33
CA SER A 89 6.75 -26.89 -17.34
C SER A 89 7.82 -26.29 -16.39
N SER A 90 8.65 -27.12 -15.79
CA SER A 90 9.66 -26.65 -14.84
C SER A 90 10.56 -25.57 -15.44
N LYS A 91 10.99 -25.74 -16.71
CA LYS A 91 11.83 -24.77 -17.41
C LYS A 91 11.16 -23.39 -17.64
N GLU A 92 9.86 -23.37 -17.89
CA GLU A 92 9.10 -22.13 -18.06
C GLU A 92 8.84 -21.45 -16.71
N ARG A 93 8.47 -22.24 -15.70
CA ARG A 93 8.23 -21.77 -14.34
C ARG A 93 9.48 -21.14 -13.73
N ASP A 94 10.63 -21.81 -13.83
CA ASP A 94 11.89 -21.35 -13.27
C ASP A 94 12.30 -20.00 -13.86
N VAL A 95 12.19 -19.84 -15.19
CA VAL A 95 12.49 -18.57 -15.87
C VAL A 95 11.56 -17.45 -15.37
N ILE A 96 10.28 -17.73 -15.18
CA ILE A 96 9.32 -16.74 -14.67
C ILE A 96 9.66 -16.37 -13.22
N LEU A 97 9.93 -17.35 -12.38
CA LEU A 97 10.28 -17.10 -10.97
C LEU A 97 11.56 -16.29 -10.84
N LEU A 98 12.63 -16.62 -11.57
CA LEU A 98 13.88 -15.86 -11.54
C LEU A 98 13.72 -14.45 -12.10
N ARG A 99 12.94 -14.28 -13.17
CA ARG A 99 12.74 -12.97 -13.79
C ARG A 99 11.93 -12.00 -12.93
N TYR A 100 10.79 -12.46 -12.38
CA TYR A 100 9.82 -11.59 -11.73
C TYR A 100 9.93 -11.53 -10.22
N PHE A 101 10.46 -12.57 -9.58
CA PHE A 101 10.65 -12.59 -8.13
C PHE A 101 12.08 -12.29 -7.70
N GLN A 102 13.06 -12.64 -8.51
CA GLN A 102 14.49 -12.33 -8.25
C GLN A 102 15.00 -11.14 -9.07
N SER A 103 14.16 -10.55 -9.91
CA SER A 103 14.50 -9.39 -10.76
C SER A 103 15.70 -9.61 -11.69
N MET A 104 16.02 -10.86 -12.01
CA MET A 104 17.12 -11.19 -12.90
C MET A 104 16.81 -10.81 -14.36
N SER A 105 17.82 -10.39 -15.11
CA SER A 105 17.70 -10.15 -16.55
C SER A 105 17.66 -11.47 -17.35
N ASP A 106 17.09 -11.43 -18.55
CA ASP A 106 17.06 -12.62 -19.43
C ASP A 106 18.48 -13.09 -19.77
N GLN A 107 19.48 -12.21 -19.70
CA GLN A 107 20.89 -12.55 -19.93
C GLN A 107 21.49 -13.29 -18.74
N GLU A 108 21.33 -12.81 -17.54
CA GLU A 108 21.79 -13.46 -16.31
C GLU A 108 21.17 -14.86 -16.15
N ILE A 109 19.87 -15.01 -16.48
CA ILE A 109 19.21 -16.32 -16.46
C ILE A 109 19.80 -17.24 -17.56
N ALA A 110 20.14 -16.69 -18.73
CA ALA A 110 20.75 -17.44 -19.82
C ALA A 110 22.15 -17.97 -19.44
N GLU A 111 22.96 -17.16 -18.79
CA GLU A 111 24.26 -17.54 -18.26
C GLU A 111 24.12 -18.61 -17.18
N LEU A 112 23.14 -18.46 -16.26
CA LEU A 112 22.88 -19.41 -15.18
C LEU A 112 22.49 -20.82 -15.68
N TYR A 113 21.73 -20.88 -16.78
CA TYR A 113 21.28 -22.14 -17.40
C TYR A 113 22.17 -22.60 -18.56
N HIS A 114 23.24 -21.89 -18.88
CA HIS A 114 24.12 -22.15 -20.02
C HIS A 114 23.35 -22.28 -21.35
N VAL A 115 22.41 -21.37 -21.60
CA VAL A 115 21.59 -21.32 -22.81
C VAL A 115 21.63 -19.92 -23.43
N SER A 116 21.16 -19.80 -24.68
CA SER A 116 21.08 -18.50 -25.33
C SER A 116 19.98 -17.61 -24.72
N ARG A 117 20.21 -16.30 -24.71
CA ARG A 117 19.20 -15.30 -24.26
C ARG A 117 17.87 -15.46 -25.02
N SER A 118 17.92 -15.77 -26.31
CA SER A 118 16.74 -16.00 -27.14
C SER A 118 15.91 -17.21 -26.66
N ALA A 119 16.56 -18.25 -26.17
CA ALA A 119 15.89 -19.41 -25.59
C ALA A 119 15.14 -19.03 -24.30
N ILE A 120 15.76 -18.23 -23.43
CA ILE A 120 15.12 -17.72 -22.20
C ILE A 120 13.92 -16.85 -22.54
N TYR A 121 14.06 -15.92 -23.49
CA TYR A 121 12.96 -15.09 -23.97
C TYR A 121 11.76 -15.92 -24.45
N ARG A 122 12.01 -16.97 -25.25
CA ARG A 122 10.95 -17.87 -25.73
C ARG A 122 10.27 -18.61 -24.58
N ARG A 123 11.03 -19.16 -23.63
CA ARG A 123 10.50 -19.84 -22.44
C ARG A 123 9.65 -18.90 -21.61
N ARG A 124 10.12 -17.69 -21.37
CA ARG A 124 9.38 -16.64 -20.63
C ARG A 124 8.07 -16.27 -21.34
N SER A 125 8.14 -15.98 -22.64
CA SER A 125 6.97 -15.62 -23.45
C SER A 125 5.91 -16.73 -23.47
N ASN A 126 6.32 -17.97 -23.67
CA ASN A 126 5.42 -19.12 -23.67
C ASN A 126 4.81 -19.35 -22.25
N GLY A 127 5.61 -19.26 -21.21
CA GLY A 127 5.14 -19.39 -19.84
C GLY A 127 4.11 -18.32 -19.47
N LEU A 128 4.34 -17.07 -19.84
CA LEU A 128 3.38 -15.97 -19.61
C LEU A 128 2.05 -16.17 -20.38
N LYS A 129 2.11 -16.66 -21.62
CA LYS A 129 0.91 -16.98 -22.39
C LYS A 129 0.08 -18.06 -21.70
N LYS A 130 0.72 -19.13 -21.24
CA LYS A 130 0.05 -20.22 -20.51
C LYS A 130 -0.52 -19.74 -19.17
N LEU A 131 0.25 -18.95 -18.40
CA LEU A 131 -0.26 -18.34 -17.16
C LEU A 131 -1.49 -17.50 -17.38
N LYS A 132 -1.49 -16.66 -18.44
CA LYS A 132 -2.64 -15.83 -18.79
C LYS A 132 -3.89 -16.64 -19.07
N ILE A 133 -3.77 -17.78 -19.76
CA ILE A 133 -4.88 -18.69 -20.06
C ILE A 133 -5.41 -19.29 -18.75
N VAL A 134 -4.54 -19.89 -17.95
CA VAL A 134 -4.91 -20.55 -16.70
C VAL A 134 -5.57 -19.60 -15.71
N LEU A 135 -5.07 -18.37 -15.61
CA LEU A 135 -5.63 -17.36 -14.70
C LEU A 135 -6.96 -16.79 -15.21
N LYS A 136 -7.20 -16.75 -16.53
CA LYS A 136 -8.49 -16.33 -17.10
C LYS A 136 -9.59 -17.38 -16.95
N GLU A 137 -9.25 -18.66 -17.04
CA GLU A 137 -10.22 -19.77 -16.88
C GLU A 137 -10.77 -19.90 -15.45
N ARG A 138 -10.14 -19.22 -14.48
CA ARG A 138 -10.52 -19.28 -13.05
C ARG A 138 -11.20 -18.00 -12.52
N ASN A 139 -11.47 -17.04 -13.39
CA ASN A 139 -12.34 -15.90 -13.08
C ASN A 139 -13.71 -16.14 -13.67
#